data_498fdc88ae6955e1dc718c7b2c9b7a8a
#
_entry.id   498fdc88ae6955e1dc718c7b2c9b7a8a
#
_cell.length_a   1.000
_cell.length_b   1.000
_cell.length_c   1.000
_cell.angle_alpha   90.00
_cell.angle_beta   90.00
_cell.angle_gamma   90.00
#
_symmetry.space_group_name_H-M   'P 1'
#
loop_
_entity.id
_entity.type
_entity.pdbx_description
1 polymer ?
#
loop_
_entity_poly.entity_id
_entity_poly.type
_entity_poly.pdbx_seq_one_letter_code
_entity_poly.pdbx_strand_id
1 'polypeptide(L)'
;MPDKTLSKVPKYRLYKPRGLGLVRISGRDFYLGKYGTPESLEAYQRIVTEWLANHGQVSHAGSKTGSHALTVDGLFVAYWSFVKGYYVKNGCPTGEQQNIRDAYRPLKGLYGSAPANEFEARSLKAVRQKMIDDGLSHGVVNARVNRIRRMFKWAVENELVDPDTLHALQAVASLKRGRSSARETSGGSRGRLPLGDTALTSRERHQEMANFKRENAPSVRRMLESDHFI
;
A
#
# COMPACT_ATOMS: atom_id res chain seq x y z
N MET A 1 -20.28 -0.81 46.76
CA MET A 1 -19.03 -1.12 46.07
C MET A 1 -18.29 0.16 45.88
N PRO A 2 -17.08 0.33 46.46
CA PRO A 2 -16.38 1.60 46.45
C PRO A 2 -15.87 1.90 45.05
N ASP A 3 -16.04 3.15 44.74
CA ASP A 3 -15.57 3.91 43.56
C ASP A 3 -14.10 3.66 43.28
N LYS A 4 -13.80 3.09 42.10
CA LYS A 4 -12.42 2.85 41.67
C LYS A 4 -11.76 4.16 41.28
N THR A 5 -11.01 4.73 42.25
CA THR A 5 -9.88 5.63 42.04
C THR A 5 -9.86 6.38 40.69
N LEU A 6 -10.21 7.66 40.75
CA LEU A 6 -9.82 8.67 39.78
C LEU A 6 -8.33 8.51 39.51
N SER A 7 -8.00 7.86 38.39
CA SER A 7 -6.61 7.64 38.00
C SER A 7 -5.94 9.01 37.81
N LYS A 8 -4.83 9.19 38.55
CA LYS A 8 -4.09 10.43 38.60
C LYS A 8 -3.73 10.90 37.21
N VAL A 9 -4.07 12.16 36.87
CA VAL A 9 -3.79 12.75 35.56
C VAL A 9 -2.32 12.48 35.13
N PRO A 10 -2.09 11.98 33.91
CA PRO A 10 -0.75 11.69 33.41
C PRO A 10 0.12 12.94 33.42
N LYS A 11 1.37 12.83 33.92
CA LYS A 11 2.27 13.98 34.07
C LYS A 11 3.11 14.21 32.80
N TYR A 12 3.24 15.49 32.41
CA TYR A 12 4.21 15.94 31.42
C TYR A 12 5.63 15.85 31.98
N ARG A 13 6.54 15.18 31.29
CA ARG A 13 7.91 14.91 31.72
C ARG A 13 8.92 15.20 30.62
N LEU A 14 10.16 15.55 31.01
CA LEU A 14 11.28 15.68 30.08
C LEU A 14 11.94 14.32 29.84
N TYR A 15 12.03 13.88 28.60
CA TYR A 15 12.89 12.77 28.17
C TYR A 15 14.30 13.31 27.87
N LYS A 16 15.17 13.26 28.86
CA LYS A 16 16.52 13.87 28.83
C LYS A 16 17.39 13.49 27.62
N PRO A 17 17.44 12.20 27.15
CA PRO A 17 18.35 11.81 26.07
C PRO A 17 18.13 12.54 24.74
N ARG A 18 16.90 13.00 24.48
CA ARG A 18 16.51 13.68 23.23
C ARG A 18 15.87 15.06 23.43
N GLY A 19 15.76 15.52 24.68
CA GLY A 19 15.13 16.80 24.98
C GLY A 19 13.63 16.87 24.61
N LEU A 20 12.93 15.75 24.62
CA LEU A 20 11.53 15.64 24.19
C LEU A 20 10.58 15.69 25.39
N GLY A 21 9.39 16.29 25.19
CA GLY A 21 8.25 16.15 26.09
C GLY A 21 7.71 14.71 26.05
N LEU A 22 7.40 14.15 27.20
CA LEU A 22 6.93 12.78 27.38
C LEU A 22 5.73 12.76 28.31
N VAL A 23 4.72 11.96 27.98
CA VAL A 23 3.66 11.55 28.89
C VAL A 23 3.54 10.03 28.89
N ARG A 24 3.35 9.41 30.07
CA ARG A 24 3.16 7.96 30.21
C ARG A 24 1.71 7.67 30.59
N ILE A 25 1.04 6.88 29.77
CA ILE A 25 -0.36 6.47 29.98
C ILE A 25 -0.46 4.94 29.83
N SER A 26 -1.05 4.29 30.82
CA SER A 26 -1.22 2.82 30.85
C SER A 26 0.06 2.03 30.54
N GLY A 27 1.23 2.53 31.05
CA GLY A 27 2.52 1.88 30.87
C GLY A 27 3.23 2.22 29.55
N ARG A 28 2.66 3.02 28.66
CA ARG A 28 3.23 3.43 27.36
C ARG A 28 3.67 4.87 27.38
N ASP A 29 4.73 5.16 26.65
CA ASP A 29 5.33 6.48 26.52
C ASP A 29 4.89 7.15 25.21
N PHE A 30 4.36 8.39 25.34
CA PHE A 30 3.94 9.24 24.22
C PHE A 30 4.91 10.42 24.14
N TYR A 31 5.60 10.57 23.02
CA TYR A 31 6.51 11.67 22.76
C TYR A 31 5.77 12.85 22.11
N LEU A 32 5.93 14.05 22.68
CA LEU A 32 5.11 15.23 22.37
C LEU A 32 5.90 16.31 21.60
N GLY A 33 7.07 15.99 21.09
CA GLY A 33 7.96 16.98 20.48
C GLY A 33 8.95 17.58 21.48
N LYS A 34 9.62 18.69 21.14
CA LYS A 34 10.65 19.33 21.97
C LYS A 34 10.06 19.84 23.29
N TYR A 35 10.65 19.46 24.40
CA TYR A 35 10.16 19.81 25.75
C TYR A 35 10.04 21.31 25.94
N GLY A 36 8.89 21.78 26.46
CA GLY A 36 8.64 23.17 26.81
C GLY A 36 8.24 24.06 25.62
N THR A 37 8.11 23.51 24.39
CA THR A 37 7.56 24.28 23.29
C THR A 37 6.02 24.38 23.38
N PRO A 38 5.40 25.46 22.83
CA PRO A 38 3.94 25.59 22.80
C PRO A 38 3.25 24.39 22.17
N GLU A 39 3.79 23.87 21.06
CA GLU A 39 3.25 22.72 20.33
C GLU A 39 3.27 21.45 21.20
N SER A 40 4.34 21.27 22.00
CA SER A 40 4.46 20.12 22.90
C SER A 40 3.46 20.20 24.07
N LEU A 41 3.16 21.40 24.55
CA LEU A 41 2.17 21.63 25.59
C LEU A 41 0.73 21.44 25.05
N GLU A 42 0.44 21.91 23.85
CA GLU A 42 -0.84 21.68 23.17
C GLU A 42 -1.08 20.18 22.91
N ALA A 43 -0.05 19.47 22.46
CA ALA A 43 -0.10 18.01 22.29
C ALA A 43 -0.38 17.29 23.61
N TYR A 44 0.23 17.74 24.71
CA TYR A 44 -0.04 17.24 26.05
C TYR A 44 -1.49 17.48 26.47
N GLN A 45 -2.01 18.71 26.33
CA GLN A 45 -3.38 19.06 26.66
C GLN A 45 -4.38 18.21 25.89
N ARG A 46 -4.15 18.02 24.59
CA ARG A 46 -5.00 17.19 23.72
C ARG A 46 -5.07 15.75 24.21
N ILE A 47 -3.91 15.13 24.51
CA ILE A 47 -3.85 13.75 24.99
C ILE A 47 -4.50 13.59 26.36
N VAL A 48 -4.32 14.56 27.27
CA VAL A 48 -4.94 14.52 28.59
C VAL A 48 -6.45 14.71 28.49
N THR A 49 -6.92 15.60 27.61
CA THR A 49 -8.37 15.79 27.37
C THR A 49 -9.00 14.52 26.81
N GLU A 50 -8.36 13.88 25.84
CA GLU A 50 -8.82 12.59 25.28
C GLU A 50 -8.83 11.48 26.35
N TRP A 51 -7.78 11.40 27.18
CA TRP A 51 -7.68 10.46 28.28
C TRP A 51 -8.80 10.64 29.31
N LEU A 52 -9.14 11.89 29.66
CA LEU A 52 -10.25 12.20 30.55
C LEU A 52 -11.60 11.85 29.94
N ALA A 53 -11.81 12.17 28.64
CA ALA A 53 -13.05 11.86 27.94
C ALA A 53 -13.29 10.36 27.78
N ASN A 54 -12.23 9.55 27.65
CA ASN A 54 -12.28 8.11 27.41
C ASN A 54 -12.01 7.26 28.67
N HIS A 55 -12.32 7.78 29.86
CA HIS A 55 -12.18 7.04 31.13
C HIS A 55 -10.82 6.37 31.35
N GLY A 56 -9.73 7.05 30.98
CA GLY A 56 -8.36 6.56 31.20
C GLY A 56 -7.76 5.78 30.02
N GLN A 57 -8.43 5.71 28.90
CA GLN A 57 -7.91 5.14 27.66
C GLN A 57 -7.61 6.28 26.66
N VAL A 58 -6.47 6.20 26.01
CA VAL A 58 -6.13 7.04 24.85
C VAL A 58 -6.23 6.16 23.63
N SER A 59 -7.02 6.58 22.66
CA SER A 59 -7.08 5.91 21.36
C SER A 59 -5.69 5.87 20.77
N HIS A 60 -5.32 4.77 20.14
CA HIS A 60 -4.03 4.61 19.48
C HIS A 60 -3.96 5.44 18.19
N ALA A 61 -4.23 6.73 18.28
CA ALA A 61 -3.69 7.68 17.33
C ALA A 61 -2.23 7.90 17.74
N GLY A 62 -1.36 7.04 17.28
CA GLY A 62 0.08 7.19 17.49
C GLY A 62 0.46 8.62 17.21
N SER A 63 1.09 9.27 18.18
CA SER A 63 1.54 10.64 18.14
C SER A 63 2.53 10.82 16.97
N LYS A 64 1.98 11.13 15.81
CA LYS A 64 2.68 11.87 14.76
C LYS A 64 1.90 13.15 14.60
N THR A 65 2.49 14.22 15.11
CA THR A 65 2.16 15.64 14.83
C THR A 65 1.38 15.79 13.53
N GLY A 66 0.13 16.32 13.64
CA GLY A 66 -0.53 17.06 12.57
C GLY A 66 -0.46 16.54 11.14
N SER A 67 -0.60 15.23 10.91
CA SER A 67 -0.77 14.71 9.56
C SER A 67 -2.10 13.96 9.49
N HIS A 68 -2.94 14.31 8.53
CA HIS A 68 -4.00 13.45 8.03
C HIS A 68 -3.51 12.00 8.04
N ALA A 69 -4.23 11.10 8.72
CA ALA A 69 -3.87 9.68 8.72
C ALA A 69 -3.57 9.26 7.29
N LEU A 70 -2.40 8.62 7.07
CA LEU A 70 -1.98 8.22 5.73
C LEU A 70 -3.09 7.34 5.12
N THR A 71 -3.69 7.81 4.04
CA THR A 71 -4.73 7.06 3.35
C THR A 71 -4.11 5.98 2.46
N VAL A 72 -4.92 5.00 2.06
CA VAL A 72 -4.50 3.98 1.09
C VAL A 72 -4.05 4.60 -0.24
N ASP A 73 -4.69 5.70 -0.68
CA ASP A 73 -4.26 6.45 -1.87
C ASP A 73 -2.90 7.13 -1.64
N GLY A 74 -2.72 7.77 -0.49
CA GLY A 74 -1.43 8.38 -0.11
C GLY A 74 -0.31 7.34 -0.02
N LEU A 75 -0.60 6.17 0.57
CA LEU A 75 0.33 5.04 0.61
C LEU A 75 0.70 4.57 -0.81
N PHE A 76 -0.29 4.45 -1.70
CA PHE A 76 -0.02 4.05 -3.08
C PHE A 76 0.85 5.07 -3.82
N VAL A 77 0.64 6.37 -3.63
CA VAL A 77 1.47 7.42 -4.26
C VAL A 77 2.93 7.30 -3.81
N ALA A 78 3.17 7.08 -2.51
CA ALA A 78 4.51 6.84 -1.98
C ALA A 78 5.14 5.57 -2.56
N TYR A 79 4.40 4.46 -2.54
CA TYR A 79 4.85 3.19 -3.12
C TYR A 79 5.10 3.29 -4.63
N TRP A 80 4.27 4.03 -5.37
CA TRP A 80 4.42 4.23 -6.80
C TRP A 80 5.72 4.94 -7.17
N SER A 81 6.18 5.86 -6.36
CA SER A 81 7.49 6.51 -6.54
C SER A 81 8.64 5.50 -6.46
N PHE A 82 8.58 4.56 -5.52
CA PHE A 82 9.51 3.43 -5.45
C PHE A 82 9.38 2.50 -6.67
N VAL A 83 8.15 2.12 -7.04
CA VAL A 83 7.86 1.20 -8.17
C VAL A 83 8.44 1.70 -9.49
N LYS A 84 8.33 3.00 -9.77
CA LYS A 84 8.87 3.61 -10.99
C LYS A 84 10.39 3.46 -11.11
N GLY A 85 11.13 3.52 -10.01
CA GLY A 85 12.58 3.32 -10.02
C GLY A 85 12.99 1.85 -10.00
N TYR A 86 12.25 1.02 -9.25
CA TYR A 86 12.63 -0.37 -9.00
C TYR A 86 12.26 -1.33 -10.15
N TYR A 87 11.06 -1.18 -10.75
CA TYR A 87 10.59 -2.07 -11.82
C TYR A 87 10.93 -1.55 -13.21
N VAL A 88 12.23 -1.35 -13.44
CA VAL A 88 12.82 -0.91 -14.71
C VAL A 88 13.83 -1.96 -15.17
N LYS A 89 13.86 -2.27 -16.46
CA LYS A 89 14.86 -3.14 -17.10
C LYS A 89 15.38 -2.47 -18.36
N ASN A 90 16.70 -2.30 -18.45
CA ASN A 90 17.36 -1.62 -19.59
C ASN A 90 16.76 -0.22 -19.88
N GLY A 91 16.47 0.56 -18.84
CA GLY A 91 15.88 1.90 -18.97
C GLY A 91 14.38 1.94 -19.28
N CYS A 92 13.73 0.77 -19.50
CA CYS A 92 12.31 0.70 -19.83
C CYS A 92 11.47 0.16 -18.66
N PRO A 93 10.27 0.72 -18.40
CA PRO A 93 9.35 0.18 -17.43
C PRO A 93 8.97 -1.27 -17.73
N THR A 94 8.95 -2.12 -16.70
CA THR A 94 8.50 -3.52 -16.87
C THR A 94 6.98 -3.63 -16.80
N GLY A 95 6.40 -4.69 -17.34
CA GLY A 95 4.97 -5.00 -17.25
C GLY A 95 4.46 -5.11 -15.81
N GLU A 96 5.35 -5.30 -14.81
CA GLU A 96 4.95 -5.34 -13.41
C GLU A 96 4.41 -3.98 -12.91
N GLN A 97 4.89 -2.86 -13.44
CA GLN A 97 4.32 -1.55 -13.13
C GLN A 97 2.83 -1.49 -13.51
N GLN A 98 2.47 -1.99 -14.70
CA GLN A 98 1.06 -2.04 -15.11
C GLN A 98 0.25 -3.00 -14.24
N ASN A 99 0.80 -4.17 -13.93
CA ASN A 99 0.15 -5.15 -13.04
C ASN A 99 -0.13 -4.59 -11.64
N ILE A 100 0.76 -3.75 -11.12
CA ILE A 100 0.58 -3.07 -9.83
C ILE A 100 -0.58 -2.05 -9.91
N ARG A 101 -0.66 -1.26 -10.98
CA ARG A 101 -1.80 -0.35 -11.21
C ARG A 101 -3.12 -1.09 -11.29
N ASP A 102 -3.14 -2.21 -12.00
CA ASP A 102 -4.35 -3.02 -12.17
C ASP A 102 -4.80 -3.69 -10.86
N ALA A 103 -3.85 -4.03 -9.99
CA ALA A 103 -4.16 -4.51 -8.65
C ALA A 103 -4.71 -3.40 -7.74
N TYR A 104 -4.23 -2.17 -7.93
CA TYR A 104 -4.63 -1.03 -7.13
C TYR A 104 -6.02 -0.48 -7.49
N ARG A 105 -6.47 -0.54 -8.74
CA ARG A 105 -7.77 -0.01 -9.18
C ARG A 105 -8.95 -0.43 -8.30
N PRO A 106 -9.21 -1.74 -8.04
CA PRO A 106 -10.30 -2.16 -7.17
C PRO A 106 -10.08 -1.75 -5.71
N LEU A 107 -8.84 -1.70 -5.24
CA LEU A 107 -8.50 -1.22 -3.90
C LEU A 107 -8.84 0.26 -3.75
N LYS A 108 -8.45 1.10 -4.71
CA LYS A 108 -8.78 2.53 -4.74
C LYS A 108 -10.28 2.76 -4.72
N GLY A 109 -11.03 2.03 -5.53
CA GLY A 109 -12.48 2.22 -5.65
C GLY A 109 -13.24 1.95 -4.35
N LEU A 110 -12.75 1.07 -3.48
CA LEU A 110 -13.40 0.71 -2.22
C LEU A 110 -12.80 1.40 -1.00
N TYR A 111 -11.48 1.59 -0.97
CA TYR A 111 -10.76 2.00 0.23
C TYR A 111 -9.71 3.10 0.00
N GLY A 112 -9.71 3.79 -1.14
CA GLY A 112 -8.70 4.79 -1.47
C GLY A 112 -8.55 5.88 -0.40
N SER A 113 -9.66 6.41 0.10
CA SER A 113 -9.71 7.44 1.14
C SER A 113 -9.62 6.90 2.57
N ALA A 114 -9.67 5.58 2.77
CA ALA A 114 -9.60 4.99 4.10
C ALA A 114 -8.18 5.10 4.68
N PRO A 115 -8.02 5.22 6.02
CA PRO A 115 -6.72 5.18 6.66
C PRO A 115 -6.01 3.85 6.40
N ALA A 116 -4.73 3.90 6.01
CA ALA A 116 -3.96 2.70 5.67
C ALA A 116 -3.78 1.74 6.86
N ASN A 117 -3.67 2.25 8.09
CA ASN A 117 -3.56 1.44 9.30
C ASN A 117 -4.87 0.72 9.67
N GLU A 118 -6.02 1.20 9.16
CA GLU A 118 -7.32 0.57 9.37
C GLU A 118 -7.69 -0.44 8.27
N PHE A 119 -6.80 -0.63 7.30
CA PHE A 119 -7.00 -1.59 6.21
C PHE A 119 -6.68 -3.01 6.68
N GLU A 120 -7.71 -3.75 7.08
CA GLU A 120 -7.62 -5.07 7.69
C GLU A 120 -7.89 -6.23 6.72
N ALA A 121 -7.81 -7.47 7.24
CA ALA A 121 -8.12 -8.70 6.53
C ALA A 121 -9.52 -8.70 5.90
N ARG A 122 -10.51 -8.10 6.57
CA ARG A 122 -11.90 -8.01 6.08
C ARG A 122 -11.96 -7.10 4.84
N SER A 123 -11.29 -5.96 4.87
CA SER A 123 -11.20 -5.02 3.75
C SER A 123 -10.51 -5.66 2.54
N LEU A 124 -9.42 -6.42 2.75
CA LEU A 124 -8.75 -7.16 1.68
C LEU A 124 -9.65 -8.25 1.07
N LYS A 125 -10.47 -8.93 1.88
CA LYS A 125 -11.46 -9.90 1.39
C LYS A 125 -12.54 -9.22 0.55
N ALA A 126 -13.00 -8.02 0.91
CA ALA A 126 -13.96 -7.25 0.12
C ALA A 126 -13.36 -6.83 -1.23
N VAL A 127 -12.13 -6.34 -1.27
CA VAL A 127 -11.40 -6.04 -2.51
C VAL A 127 -11.24 -7.30 -3.39
N ARG A 128 -10.92 -8.43 -2.76
CA ARG A 128 -10.84 -9.73 -3.45
C ARG A 128 -12.19 -10.15 -4.05
N GLN A 129 -13.28 -9.99 -3.30
CA GLN A 129 -14.62 -10.29 -3.79
C GLN A 129 -14.98 -9.41 -4.98
N LYS A 130 -14.75 -8.11 -4.90
CA LYS A 130 -14.94 -7.19 -6.04
C LYS A 130 -14.21 -7.66 -7.31
N MET A 131 -12.96 -8.15 -7.17
CA MET A 131 -12.20 -8.69 -8.31
C MET A 131 -12.86 -9.96 -8.90
N ILE A 132 -13.47 -10.80 -8.05
CA ILE A 132 -14.21 -11.99 -8.49
C ILE A 132 -15.48 -11.57 -9.23
N ASP A 133 -16.23 -10.62 -8.68
CA ASP A 133 -17.46 -10.09 -9.27
C ASP A 133 -17.20 -9.41 -10.63
N ASP A 134 -16.01 -8.80 -10.79
CA ASP A 134 -15.51 -8.26 -12.07
C ASP A 134 -15.10 -9.38 -13.07
N GLY A 135 -15.30 -10.65 -12.74
CA GLY A 135 -15.08 -11.80 -13.63
C GLY A 135 -13.61 -12.21 -13.77
N LEU A 136 -12.72 -11.76 -12.88
CA LEU A 136 -11.32 -12.14 -12.94
C LEU A 136 -11.12 -13.61 -12.51
N SER A 137 -10.13 -14.27 -13.14
CA SER A 137 -9.80 -15.65 -12.77
C SER A 137 -9.10 -15.73 -11.41
N HIS A 138 -9.24 -16.88 -10.72
CA HIS A 138 -8.65 -17.11 -9.41
C HIS A 138 -7.12 -16.84 -9.37
N GLY A 139 -6.40 -17.17 -10.42
CA GLY A 139 -4.97 -16.90 -10.55
C GLY A 139 -4.64 -15.40 -10.61
N VAL A 140 -5.41 -14.64 -11.40
CA VAL A 140 -5.27 -13.19 -11.50
C VAL A 140 -5.63 -12.51 -10.17
N VAL A 141 -6.72 -12.95 -9.53
CA VAL A 141 -7.13 -12.43 -8.21
C VAL A 141 -6.03 -12.63 -7.17
N ASN A 142 -5.49 -13.86 -7.06
CA ASN A 142 -4.41 -14.16 -6.14
C ASN A 142 -3.15 -13.32 -6.43
N ALA A 143 -2.79 -13.15 -7.70
CA ALA A 143 -1.65 -12.33 -8.11
C ALA A 143 -1.85 -10.85 -7.71
N ARG A 144 -3.05 -10.28 -7.89
CA ARG A 144 -3.38 -8.92 -7.49
C ARG A 144 -3.38 -8.74 -5.97
N VAL A 145 -3.97 -9.67 -5.23
CA VAL A 145 -3.93 -9.68 -3.75
C VAL A 145 -2.49 -9.71 -3.24
N ASN A 146 -1.62 -10.51 -3.85
CA ASN A 146 -0.21 -10.55 -3.45
C ASN A 146 0.54 -9.24 -3.75
N ARG A 147 0.15 -8.49 -4.79
CA ARG A 147 0.71 -7.15 -5.07
C ARG A 147 0.27 -6.12 -4.02
N ILE A 148 -0.99 -6.19 -3.60
CA ILE A 148 -1.48 -5.34 -2.50
C ILE A 148 -0.70 -5.64 -1.21
N ARG A 149 -0.52 -6.90 -0.84
CA ARG A 149 0.28 -7.28 0.34
C ARG A 149 1.73 -6.79 0.23
N ARG A 150 2.32 -6.83 -0.95
CA ARG A 150 3.68 -6.36 -1.20
C ARG A 150 3.81 -4.85 -1.00
N MET A 151 2.79 -4.08 -1.39
CA MET A 151 2.71 -2.65 -1.10
C MET A 151 2.68 -2.39 0.41
N PHE A 152 1.84 -3.10 1.17
CA PHE A 152 1.79 -2.96 2.63
C PHE A 152 3.08 -3.46 3.31
N LYS A 153 3.71 -4.52 2.79
CA LYS A 153 5.03 -4.95 3.27
C LYS A 153 6.07 -3.84 3.11
N TRP A 154 6.15 -3.23 1.94
CA TRP A 154 7.02 -2.09 1.70
C TRP A 154 6.68 -0.91 2.63
N ALA A 155 5.40 -0.68 2.91
CA ALA A 155 4.97 0.38 3.83
C ALA A 155 5.45 0.15 5.26
N VAL A 156 5.41 -1.08 5.75
CA VAL A 156 5.94 -1.47 7.07
C VAL A 156 7.47 -1.34 7.09
N GLU A 157 8.17 -1.77 6.05
CA GLU A 157 9.63 -1.60 5.92
C GLU A 157 10.06 -0.12 5.95
N ASN A 158 9.19 0.80 5.53
CA ASN A 158 9.42 2.25 5.57
C ASN A 158 8.71 2.95 6.75
N GLU A 159 8.23 2.21 7.74
CA GLU A 159 7.56 2.74 8.96
C GLU A 159 6.34 3.64 8.68
N LEU A 160 5.68 3.45 7.53
CA LEU A 160 4.49 4.21 7.12
C LEU A 160 3.20 3.60 7.67
N VAL A 161 3.20 2.30 7.96
CA VAL A 161 2.05 1.50 8.42
C VAL A 161 2.51 0.55 9.52
N ASP A 162 1.62 0.25 10.46
CA ASP A 162 1.92 -0.63 11.58
C ASP A 162 2.09 -2.10 11.12
N PRO A 163 3.04 -2.86 11.72
CA PRO A 163 3.26 -4.27 11.40
C PRO A 163 2.02 -5.16 11.55
N ASP A 164 1.14 -4.84 12.51
CA ASP A 164 -0.09 -5.58 12.78
C ASP A 164 -1.04 -5.57 11.57
N THR A 165 -1.09 -4.46 10.83
CA THR A 165 -1.85 -4.36 9.58
C THR A 165 -1.35 -5.39 8.56
N LEU A 166 -0.03 -5.52 8.36
CA LEU A 166 0.54 -6.50 7.46
C LEU A 166 0.25 -7.94 7.90
N HIS A 167 0.35 -8.24 9.21
CA HIS A 167 0.02 -9.56 9.75
C HIS A 167 -1.43 -9.93 9.49
N ALA A 168 -2.37 -9.01 9.69
CA ALA A 168 -3.78 -9.21 9.39
C ALA A 168 -4.01 -9.51 7.89
N LEU A 169 -3.32 -8.80 6.99
CA LEU A 169 -3.43 -9.04 5.54
C LEU A 169 -2.82 -10.37 5.11
N GLN A 170 -1.75 -10.83 5.77
CA GLN A 170 -1.11 -12.12 5.49
C GLN A 170 -1.97 -13.31 5.91
N ALA A 171 -2.81 -13.15 6.94
CA ALA A 171 -3.74 -14.18 7.41
C ALA A 171 -4.85 -14.53 6.39
N VAL A 172 -5.08 -13.69 5.36
CA VAL A 172 -6.07 -13.98 4.31
C VAL A 172 -5.55 -15.06 3.38
N ALA A 173 -6.10 -16.26 3.42
CA ALA A 173 -5.70 -17.36 2.55
C ALA A 173 -5.95 -17.05 1.05
N SER A 174 -5.09 -17.57 0.19
CA SER A 174 -5.28 -17.51 -1.27
C SER A 174 -6.49 -18.33 -1.72
N LEU A 175 -7.12 -17.93 -2.82
CA LEU A 175 -8.19 -18.69 -3.45
C LEU A 175 -7.63 -20.03 -3.96
N LYS A 176 -8.33 -21.12 -3.64
CA LYS A 176 -8.02 -22.43 -4.14
C LYS A 176 -8.95 -22.78 -5.32
N ARG A 177 -8.42 -23.51 -6.29
CA ARG A 177 -9.20 -24.01 -7.43
C ARG A 177 -10.38 -24.87 -6.95
N GLY A 178 -11.53 -24.70 -7.57
CA GLY A 178 -12.76 -25.42 -7.22
C GLY A 178 -13.38 -25.03 -5.85
N ARG A 179 -12.85 -24.02 -5.14
CA ARG A 179 -13.34 -23.59 -3.83
C ARG A 179 -13.76 -22.11 -3.77
N SER A 180 -13.96 -21.47 -4.91
CA SER A 180 -14.41 -20.09 -5.00
C SER A 180 -15.26 -19.91 -6.24
N SER A 181 -16.10 -18.86 -6.28
CA SER A 181 -16.87 -18.44 -7.44
C SER A 181 -16.02 -17.74 -8.52
N ALA A 182 -14.71 -17.57 -8.29
CA ALA A 182 -13.82 -16.99 -9.28
C ALA A 182 -13.71 -17.88 -10.51
N ARG A 183 -13.69 -17.27 -11.69
CA ARG A 183 -13.54 -17.98 -12.95
C ARG A 183 -12.29 -18.87 -12.93
N GLU A 184 -12.49 -20.13 -13.28
CA GLU A 184 -11.38 -21.05 -13.50
C GLU A 184 -10.76 -20.75 -14.88
N THR A 185 -9.46 -20.54 -14.94
CA THR A 185 -8.74 -20.69 -16.21
C THR A 185 -8.66 -22.18 -16.46
N SER A 186 -9.30 -22.65 -17.54
CA SER A 186 -9.05 -24.00 -18.04
C SER A 186 -7.56 -24.22 -18.05
N GLY A 187 -7.11 -25.21 -17.28
CA GLY A 187 -5.69 -25.48 -17.07
C GLY A 187 -4.99 -25.69 -18.40
N GLY A 188 -4.44 -24.62 -18.93
CA GLY A 188 -3.31 -24.76 -19.82
C GLY A 188 -2.21 -25.38 -18.99
N SER A 189 -2.22 -26.70 -18.91
CA SER A 189 -1.01 -27.48 -18.84
C SER A 189 0.02 -26.70 -19.63
N ARG A 190 1.21 -26.44 -19.07
CA ARG A 190 2.38 -26.13 -19.91
C ARG A 190 2.71 -27.40 -20.72
N GLY A 191 1.71 -27.90 -21.40
CA GLY A 191 1.83 -28.82 -22.49
C GLY A 191 2.46 -28.03 -23.61
N ARG A 192 3.68 -28.39 -23.95
CA ARG A 192 4.32 -28.20 -25.24
C ARG A 192 3.22 -28.02 -26.27
N LEU A 193 3.07 -26.77 -26.81
CA LEU A 193 2.24 -26.56 -27.98
C LEU A 193 2.64 -27.62 -29.00
N PRO A 194 1.70 -28.36 -29.60
CA PRO A 194 2.04 -29.15 -30.77
C PRO A 194 2.64 -28.15 -31.76
N LEU A 195 3.80 -28.51 -32.30
CA LEU A 195 4.38 -27.85 -33.45
C LEU A 195 3.41 -28.03 -34.62
N GLY A 196 2.44 -27.14 -34.69
CA GLY A 196 1.57 -26.93 -35.84
C GLY A 196 2.13 -25.74 -36.57
N ASP A 197 2.59 -25.98 -37.77
CA ASP A 197 3.09 -25.07 -38.77
C ASP A 197 2.44 -23.68 -38.73
N THR A 198 3.17 -22.70 -38.29
CA THR A 198 3.26 -21.27 -38.62
C THR A 198 3.90 -20.47 -37.50
N ALA A 199 4.92 -20.99 -36.84
CA ALA A 199 5.78 -20.18 -35.99
C ALA A 199 6.77 -19.44 -36.88
N LEU A 200 6.54 -18.16 -37.12
CA LEU A 200 7.53 -17.24 -37.67
C LEU A 200 8.89 -17.50 -37.02
N THR A 201 9.88 -17.77 -37.84
CA THR A 201 11.24 -18.05 -37.38
C THR A 201 11.78 -16.84 -36.61
N SER A 202 12.81 -17.04 -35.80
CA SER A 202 13.44 -15.96 -35.04
C SER A 202 13.93 -14.82 -35.94
N ARG A 203 14.22 -15.10 -37.21
CA ARG A 203 14.58 -14.16 -38.26
C ARG A 203 13.38 -13.31 -38.71
N GLU A 204 12.24 -13.91 -38.94
CA GLU A 204 11.00 -13.22 -39.36
C GLU A 204 10.49 -12.26 -38.28
N ARG A 205 10.55 -12.68 -37.00
CA ARG A 205 10.24 -11.77 -35.88
C ARG A 205 11.17 -10.57 -35.77
N HIS A 206 12.46 -10.75 -36.08
CA HIS A 206 13.42 -9.64 -36.12
C HIS A 206 13.14 -8.68 -37.31
N GLN A 207 12.71 -9.23 -38.44
CA GLN A 207 12.35 -8.47 -39.62
C GLN A 207 11.08 -7.65 -39.42
N GLU A 208 10.07 -8.25 -38.80
CA GLU A 208 8.79 -7.60 -38.45
C GLU A 208 8.99 -6.44 -37.44
N MET A 209 9.85 -6.66 -36.43
CA MET A 209 10.24 -5.61 -35.50
C MET A 209 11.08 -4.49 -36.14
N ALA A 210 11.89 -4.81 -37.13
CA ALA A 210 12.66 -3.80 -37.89
C ALA A 210 11.75 -2.97 -38.78
N ASN A 211 10.75 -3.57 -39.42
CA ASN A 211 9.74 -2.90 -40.22
C ASN A 211 8.82 -2.02 -39.35
N PHE A 212 8.36 -2.50 -38.21
CA PHE A 212 7.59 -1.69 -37.24
C PHE A 212 8.36 -0.45 -36.78
N LYS A 213 9.68 -0.58 -36.53
CA LYS A 213 10.53 0.55 -36.16
C LYS A 213 10.72 1.55 -37.31
N ARG A 214 10.75 1.11 -38.54
CA ARG A 214 10.86 2.00 -39.74
C ARG A 214 9.56 2.78 -39.99
N GLU A 215 8.40 2.13 -39.84
CA GLU A 215 7.10 2.77 -40.07
C GLU A 215 6.73 3.80 -38.99
N ASN A 216 7.20 3.58 -37.75
CA ASN A 216 6.90 4.48 -36.63
C ASN A 216 8.03 5.48 -36.28
N ALA A 217 9.14 5.50 -37.02
CA ALA A 217 10.26 6.41 -36.80
C ALA A 217 9.88 7.91 -36.90
N PRO A 218 8.96 8.36 -37.76
CA PRO A 218 8.56 9.76 -37.81
C PRO A 218 7.83 10.30 -36.59
N SER A 219 7.12 9.46 -35.90
CA SER A 219 6.32 9.86 -34.68
C SER A 219 7.20 10.12 -33.47
N VAL A 220 8.28 9.38 -33.30
CA VAL A 220 9.20 9.52 -32.15
C VAL A 220 10.05 10.79 -32.30
N ARG A 221 10.43 11.16 -33.54
CA ARG A 221 11.22 12.35 -33.79
C ARG A 221 10.45 13.64 -33.52
N ARG A 222 9.14 13.65 -33.77
CA ARG A 222 8.28 14.79 -33.53
C ARG A 222 7.97 15.03 -32.04
N MET A 223 8.04 14.00 -31.18
CA MET A 223 7.92 14.11 -29.74
C MET A 223 9.15 14.68 -29.04
N LEU A 224 10.35 14.49 -29.62
CA LEU A 224 11.60 14.98 -29.03
C LEU A 224 11.92 16.45 -29.42
N GLU A 225 11.25 16.97 -30.43
CA GLU A 225 11.43 18.37 -30.88
C GLU A 225 10.44 19.34 -30.22
N SER A 226 9.45 18.85 -29.43
CA SER A 226 8.44 19.68 -28.75
C SER A 226 8.83 20.14 -27.33
N ASP A 227 9.94 19.68 -26.77
CA ASP A 227 10.37 20.03 -25.41
C ASP A 227 11.46 21.13 -25.35
N HIS A 228 11.55 21.94 -26.41
CA HIS A 228 12.43 23.13 -26.44
C HIS A 228 11.62 24.38 -26.73
N PHE A 229 10.70 24.77 -25.81
CA PHE A 229 10.28 26.17 -25.69
C PHE A 229 9.68 26.44 -24.29
N ILE A 230 10.41 27.27 -23.55
CA ILE A 230 10.13 28.02 -22.29
C ILE A 230 10.42 27.23 -21.03
#